data_dd04b68159fc4dd5b94bcccc82b8690a
#
_entry.id   dd04b68159fc4dd5b94bcccc82b8690a
#
_cell.length_a   1.000
_cell.length_b   1.000
_cell.length_c   1.000
_cell.angle_alpha   90.00
_cell.angle_beta   90.00
_cell.angle_gamma   90.00
#
_symmetry.space_group_name_H-M   'P 1'
#
loop_
_entity.id
_entity.type
_entity.pdbx_description
1 polymer ?
#
loop_
_entity_poly.entity_id
_entity_poly.type
_entity_poly.pdbx_seq_one_letter_code
_entity_poly.pdbx_strand_id
1 'polypeptide(L)'
;MKKIEFYFDISSPYSYLAHEQLKLFEKNNKFNINFMPVLLGGLHQMANITAPGLNPSRAKHMIKDLKICADWYKIKFQFNRYFPLKTVSIMRGAIIAEKEGFLKNYTESFFKAAWVD
;
A
#
# COMPACT_ATOMS: atom_id res chain seq x y z
N MET A 1 17.18 15.67 9.83
CA MET A 1 15.92 14.95 9.63
C MET A 1 16.14 13.81 8.65
N LYS A 2 15.80 12.60 9.05
CA LYS A 2 15.95 11.42 8.18
C LYS A 2 14.85 11.36 7.16
N LYS A 3 15.19 10.96 5.94
CA LYS A 3 14.23 10.72 4.86
C LYS A 3 14.02 9.22 4.69
N ILE A 4 12.76 8.81 4.53
CA ILE A 4 12.39 7.44 4.24
C ILE A 4 11.69 7.44 2.88
N GLU A 5 12.15 6.60 1.96
CA GLU A 5 11.48 6.40 0.69
C GLU A 5 10.48 5.26 0.84
N PHE A 6 9.21 5.55 0.59
CA PHE A 6 8.14 4.57 0.70
C PHE A 6 7.64 4.20 -0.71
N TYR A 7 8.08 3.06 -1.18
CA TYR A 7 7.63 2.51 -2.46
C TYR A 7 6.33 1.74 -2.24
N PHE A 8 5.27 2.11 -2.94
CA PHE A 8 3.96 1.55 -2.67
C PHE A 8 3.11 1.37 -3.93
N ASP A 9 2.14 0.47 -3.83
CA ASP A 9 1.04 0.33 -4.79
C ASP A 9 -0.24 0.17 -4.00
N ILE A 10 -1.30 0.86 -4.39
CA ILE A 10 -2.60 0.78 -3.73
C ILE A 10 -3.15 -0.65 -3.75
N SER A 11 -2.74 -1.47 -4.74
CA SER A 11 -3.16 -2.88 -4.83
C SER A 11 -2.61 -3.75 -3.71
N SER A 12 -1.61 -3.28 -2.97
CA SER A 12 -0.97 -4.06 -1.91
C SER A 12 -1.57 -3.74 -0.55
N PRO A 13 -2.23 -4.70 0.11
CA PRO A 13 -2.72 -4.48 1.47
C PRO A 13 -1.59 -4.29 2.47
N TYR A 14 -0.43 -4.91 2.25
CA TYR A 14 0.75 -4.66 3.08
C TYR A 14 1.24 -3.22 2.95
N SER A 15 1.19 -2.65 1.75
CA SER A 15 1.51 -1.23 1.55
C SER A 15 0.56 -0.33 2.36
N TYR A 16 -0.72 -0.69 2.42
CA TYR A 16 -1.68 0.05 3.23
C TYR A 16 -1.31 0.01 4.71
N LEU A 17 -1.01 -1.17 5.25
CA LEU A 17 -0.62 -1.29 6.66
C LEU A 17 0.66 -0.51 6.95
N ALA A 18 1.65 -0.59 6.07
CA ALA A 18 2.88 0.18 6.18
C ALA A 18 2.60 1.69 6.15
N HIS A 19 1.71 2.13 5.27
CA HIS A 19 1.33 3.54 5.17
C HIS A 19 0.77 4.07 6.49
N GLU A 20 -0.10 3.29 7.14
CA GLU A 20 -0.69 3.70 8.41
C GLU A 20 0.35 3.78 9.52
N GLN A 21 1.30 2.85 9.55
CA GLN A 21 2.41 2.89 10.50
C GLN A 21 3.35 4.06 10.24
N LEU A 22 3.67 4.33 8.99
CA LEU A 22 4.55 5.43 8.62
C LEU A 22 3.96 6.79 8.98
N LYS A 23 2.65 6.95 8.89
CA LYS A 23 1.98 8.19 9.33
C LYS A 23 2.26 8.47 10.81
N LEU A 24 2.22 7.44 11.65
CA LEU A 24 2.51 7.57 13.08
C LEU A 24 3.98 7.92 13.31
N PHE A 25 4.90 7.29 12.59
CA PHE A 25 6.33 7.59 12.69
C PHE A 25 6.65 9.01 12.26
N GLU A 26 6.06 9.47 11.17
CA GLU A 26 6.27 10.83 10.68
C GLU A 26 5.80 11.85 11.72
N LYS A 27 4.64 11.59 12.34
CA LYS A 27 4.06 12.48 13.35
C LYS A 27 4.92 12.54 14.62
N ASN A 28 5.46 11.41 15.07
CA ASN A 28 6.09 11.28 16.38
C ASN A 28 7.61 11.43 16.37
N ASN A 29 8.29 11.17 15.24
CA ASN A 29 9.74 10.99 15.22
C ASN A 29 10.50 11.87 14.23
N LYS A 30 9.90 12.88 13.69
CA LYS A 30 10.58 13.82 12.77
C LYS A 30 11.22 13.16 11.55
N PHE A 31 10.59 12.11 11.03
CA PHE A 31 10.99 11.53 9.75
C PHE A 31 10.24 12.24 8.62
N ASN A 32 10.91 12.32 7.47
CA ASN A 32 10.28 12.81 6.24
C ASN A 32 10.02 11.62 5.32
N ILE A 33 8.77 11.38 4.99
CA ILE A 33 8.39 10.24 4.14
C ILE A 33 8.27 10.73 2.70
N ASN A 34 9.09 10.18 1.82
CA ASN A 34 9.02 10.43 0.40
C ASN A 34 8.23 9.32 -0.27
N PHE A 35 7.05 9.64 -0.76
CA PHE A 35 6.13 8.67 -1.38
C PHE A 35 6.58 8.37 -2.80
N MET A 36 6.82 7.08 -3.09
CA MET A 36 7.33 6.61 -4.38
C MET A 36 6.34 5.63 -5.00
N PRO A 37 5.39 6.11 -5.81
CA PRO A 37 4.41 5.21 -6.43
C PRO A 37 5.07 4.27 -7.43
N VAL A 38 4.71 2.98 -7.34
CA VAL A 38 5.20 1.95 -8.26
C VAL A 38 4.04 1.05 -8.71
N LEU A 39 4.22 0.35 -9.81
CA LEU A 39 3.25 -0.66 -10.24
C LEU A 39 3.78 -2.03 -9.81
N LEU A 40 3.24 -2.55 -8.71
CA LEU A 40 3.71 -3.80 -8.10
C LEU A 40 3.60 -4.99 -9.04
N GLY A 41 2.49 -5.11 -9.76
CA GLY A 41 2.32 -6.17 -10.75
C GLY A 41 3.38 -6.15 -11.84
N GLY A 42 3.78 -4.96 -12.27
CA GLY A 42 4.87 -4.80 -13.23
C GLY A 42 6.21 -5.22 -12.66
N LEU A 43 6.48 -4.90 -11.40
CA LEU A 43 7.71 -5.31 -10.72
C LEU A 43 7.76 -6.83 -10.56
N HIS A 44 6.66 -7.47 -10.19
CA HIS A 44 6.57 -8.94 -10.12
C HIS A 44 6.88 -9.57 -11.47
N GLN A 45 6.30 -9.04 -12.53
CA GLN A 45 6.52 -9.55 -13.89
C GLN A 45 7.98 -9.41 -14.31
N MET A 46 8.60 -8.26 -14.07
CA MET A 46 10.01 -8.03 -14.41
C MET A 46 10.95 -8.93 -13.62
N ALA A 47 10.63 -9.21 -12.36
CA ALA A 47 11.44 -10.08 -11.49
C ALA A 47 11.08 -11.55 -11.64
N ASN A 48 10.12 -11.90 -12.51
CA ASN A 48 9.64 -13.27 -12.72
C ASN A 48 9.13 -13.91 -11.42
N ILE A 49 8.41 -13.12 -10.62
CA ILE A 49 7.85 -13.53 -9.33
C ILE A 49 6.33 -13.62 -9.45
N THR A 50 5.75 -14.71 -8.93
CA THR A 50 4.30 -14.83 -8.81
C THR A 50 3.86 -14.14 -7.52
N ALA A 51 2.91 -13.20 -7.62
CA ALA A 51 2.38 -12.51 -6.46
C ALA A 51 1.76 -13.51 -5.48
N PRO A 52 1.95 -13.34 -4.15
CA PRO A 52 1.37 -14.27 -3.16
C PRO A 52 -0.13 -14.44 -3.29
N GLY A 53 -0.85 -13.39 -3.66
CA GLY A 53 -2.30 -13.43 -3.84
C GLY A 53 -2.76 -14.30 -5.01
N LEU A 54 -1.87 -14.65 -5.93
CA LEU A 54 -2.18 -15.52 -7.07
C LEU A 54 -1.88 -17.00 -6.80
N ASN A 55 -1.29 -17.32 -5.65
CA ASN A 55 -1.04 -18.68 -5.20
C ASN A 55 -2.03 -19.00 -4.08
N PRO A 56 -2.94 -19.99 -4.24
CA PRO A 56 -3.99 -20.24 -3.25
C PRO A 56 -3.51 -20.43 -1.83
N SER A 57 -2.43 -21.20 -1.62
CA SER A 57 -1.88 -21.45 -0.28
C SER A 57 -1.30 -20.18 0.34
N ARG A 58 -0.54 -19.42 -0.44
CA ARG A 58 0.06 -18.16 0.00
C ARG A 58 -0.98 -17.08 0.23
N ALA A 59 -2.02 -17.06 -0.62
CA ALA A 59 -3.11 -16.10 -0.47
C ALA A 59 -3.85 -16.31 0.85
N LYS A 60 -4.11 -17.57 1.21
CA LYS A 60 -4.77 -17.90 2.47
C LYS A 60 -3.94 -17.47 3.67
N HIS A 61 -2.63 -17.72 3.64
CA HIS A 61 -1.71 -17.27 4.68
C HIS A 61 -1.66 -15.74 4.75
N MET A 62 -1.59 -15.08 3.59
CA MET A 62 -1.54 -13.63 3.50
C MET A 62 -2.75 -12.98 4.17
N ILE A 63 -3.96 -13.48 3.90
CA ILE A 63 -5.19 -12.95 4.50
C ILE A 63 -5.15 -13.06 6.02
N LYS A 64 -4.70 -14.19 6.56
CA LYS A 64 -4.54 -14.38 7.99
C LYS A 64 -3.50 -13.43 8.58
N ASP A 65 -2.35 -13.33 7.93
CA ASP A 65 -1.26 -12.47 8.38
C ASP A 65 -1.67 -11.01 8.41
N LEU A 66 -2.37 -10.54 7.37
CA LEU A 66 -2.87 -9.18 7.32
C LEU A 66 -3.82 -8.86 8.47
N LYS A 67 -4.72 -9.79 8.80
CA LYS A 67 -5.63 -9.63 9.93
C LYS A 67 -4.88 -9.54 11.25
N ILE A 68 -3.91 -10.41 11.45
CA ILE A 68 -3.09 -10.42 12.67
C ILE A 68 -2.32 -9.11 12.80
N CYS A 69 -1.69 -8.65 11.73
CA CYS A 69 -0.94 -7.41 11.74
C CYS A 69 -1.83 -6.20 11.98
N ALA A 70 -3.00 -6.14 11.32
CA ALA A 70 -3.93 -5.04 11.50
C ALA A 70 -4.42 -4.96 12.96
N ASP A 71 -4.74 -6.11 13.56
CA ASP A 71 -5.18 -6.16 14.95
C ASP A 71 -4.04 -5.75 15.89
N TRP A 72 -2.83 -6.25 15.65
CA TRP A 72 -1.66 -5.93 16.47
C TRP A 72 -1.37 -4.44 16.50
N TYR A 73 -1.41 -3.81 15.33
CA TYR A 73 -1.13 -2.37 15.20
C TYR A 73 -2.36 -1.50 15.39
N LYS A 74 -3.52 -2.09 15.65
CA LYS A 74 -4.80 -1.38 15.82
C LYS A 74 -5.16 -0.53 14.61
N ILE A 75 -4.95 -1.09 13.42
CA ILE A 75 -5.26 -0.45 12.15
C ILE A 75 -6.59 -0.98 11.64
N LYS A 76 -7.48 -0.06 11.27
CA LYS A 76 -8.75 -0.44 10.66
C LYS A 76 -8.47 -1.02 9.27
N PHE A 77 -8.93 -2.25 9.03
CA PHE A 77 -8.62 -2.98 7.80
C PHE A 77 -9.75 -3.91 7.42
N GLN A 78 -10.11 -3.90 6.13
CA GLN A 78 -11.04 -4.85 5.55
C GLN A 78 -10.46 -5.35 4.23
N PHE A 79 -10.32 -6.68 4.09
CA PHE A 79 -9.80 -7.27 2.87
C PHE A 79 -10.78 -7.03 1.73
N ASN A 80 -10.27 -6.49 0.62
CA ASN A 80 -11.09 -6.14 -0.53
C ASN A 80 -11.53 -7.40 -1.28
N ARG A 81 -12.85 -7.58 -1.42
CA ARG A 81 -13.41 -8.76 -2.09
C ARG A 81 -13.10 -8.83 -3.58
N TYR A 82 -12.68 -7.73 -4.17
CA TYR A 82 -12.30 -7.67 -5.58
C TYR A 82 -10.81 -7.89 -5.80
N PHE A 83 -10.07 -8.25 -4.74
CA PHE A 83 -8.64 -8.55 -4.85
C PHE A 83 -8.41 -9.74 -5.80
N PRO A 84 -7.39 -9.70 -6.69
CA PRO A 84 -6.39 -8.64 -6.84
C PRO A 84 -6.93 -7.42 -7.60
N LEU A 85 -6.53 -6.22 -7.16
CA LEU A 85 -7.00 -4.96 -7.73
C LEU A 85 -6.14 -4.54 -8.93
N LYS A 86 -6.79 -4.01 -9.95
CA LYS A 86 -6.09 -3.41 -11.09
C LYS A 86 -5.89 -1.92 -10.78
N THR A 87 -4.66 -1.53 -10.50
CA THR A 87 -4.34 -0.18 -10.06
C THR A 87 -3.54 0.64 -11.05
N VAL A 88 -3.42 0.20 -12.30
CA VAL A 88 -2.64 0.93 -13.30
C VAL A 88 -3.07 2.39 -13.41
N SER A 89 -4.36 2.64 -13.57
CA SER A 89 -4.89 4.00 -13.69
C SER A 89 -4.68 4.80 -12.40
N ILE A 90 -4.88 4.15 -11.25
CA ILE A 90 -4.70 4.80 -9.95
C ILE A 90 -3.23 5.20 -9.75
N MET A 91 -2.30 4.31 -10.08
CA MET A 91 -0.88 4.60 -9.90
C MET A 91 -0.35 5.60 -10.92
N ARG A 92 -0.93 5.65 -12.12
CA ARG A 92 -0.65 6.73 -13.07
C ARG A 92 -1.14 8.07 -12.54
N GLY A 93 -2.33 8.09 -11.94
CA GLY A 93 -2.85 9.27 -11.27
C GLY A 93 -1.98 9.73 -10.12
N ALA A 94 -1.35 8.79 -9.41
CA ALA A 94 -0.43 9.11 -8.32
C ALA A 94 0.78 9.91 -8.81
N ILE A 95 1.30 9.60 -9.99
CA ILE A 95 2.41 10.34 -10.57
C ILE A 95 2.01 11.78 -10.87
N ILE A 96 0.79 11.98 -11.37
CA ILE A 96 0.24 13.31 -11.61
C ILE A 96 0.05 14.05 -10.29
N ALA A 97 -0.48 13.37 -9.28
CA ALA A 97 -0.67 13.94 -7.94
C ALA A 97 0.66 14.39 -7.32
N GLU A 98 1.73 13.63 -7.56
CA GLU A 98 3.07 14.00 -7.11
C GLU A 98 3.52 15.32 -7.75
N LYS A 99 3.36 15.45 -9.05
CA LYS A 99 3.72 16.66 -9.77
C LYS A 99 2.91 17.88 -9.33
N GLU A 100 1.64 17.67 -9.01
CA GLU A 100 0.72 18.75 -8.60
C GLU A 100 0.74 19.00 -7.09
N GLY A 101 1.50 18.23 -6.32
CA GLY A 101 1.72 18.47 -4.90
C GLY A 101 0.65 17.94 -3.95
N PHE A 102 -0.19 16.98 -4.38
CA PHE A 102 -1.21 16.41 -3.50
C PHE A 102 -1.13 14.87 -3.36
N LEU A 103 0.06 14.31 -3.54
CA LEU A 103 0.24 12.85 -3.51
C LEU A 103 -0.16 12.22 -2.17
N LYS A 104 0.17 12.85 -1.05
CA LYS A 104 -0.17 12.30 0.29
C LYS A 104 -1.67 12.14 0.46
N ASN A 105 -2.45 13.17 0.15
CA ASN A 105 -3.91 13.13 0.24
C ASN A 105 -4.51 12.13 -0.75
N TYR A 106 -3.98 12.09 -1.96
CA TYR A 106 -4.38 11.14 -2.99
C TYR A 106 -4.19 9.70 -2.51
N THR A 107 -3.00 9.41 -2.00
CA THR A 107 -2.63 8.07 -1.51
C THR A 107 -3.52 7.65 -0.34
N GLU A 108 -3.72 8.53 0.62
CA GLU A 108 -4.57 8.23 1.77
C GLU A 108 -6.02 7.92 1.36
N SER A 109 -6.57 8.70 0.45
CA SER A 109 -7.94 8.49 -0.04
C SER A 109 -8.10 7.15 -0.75
N PHE A 110 -7.15 6.77 -1.61
CA PHE A 110 -7.24 5.52 -2.34
C PHE A 110 -6.97 4.30 -1.46
N PHE A 111 -6.02 4.39 -0.51
CA PHE A 111 -5.83 3.31 0.45
C PHE A 111 -7.09 3.08 1.29
N LYS A 112 -7.71 4.14 1.73
CA LYS A 112 -8.96 4.05 2.49
C LYS A 112 -10.06 3.40 1.67
N ALA A 113 -10.24 3.83 0.42
CA ALA A 113 -11.26 3.25 -0.46
C ALA A 113 -11.01 1.77 -0.73
N ALA A 114 -9.75 1.37 -0.87
CA ALA A 114 -9.40 -0.02 -1.19
C ALA A 114 -9.49 -0.96 0.03
N TRP A 115 -9.06 -0.50 1.21
CA TRP A 115 -8.81 -1.40 2.35
C TRP A 115 -9.56 -1.06 3.63
N VAL A 116 -10.39 -0.04 3.64
CA VAL A 116 -11.20 0.34 4.82
C VAL A 116 -12.69 0.33 4.47
N ASP A 117 -13.04 1.00 3.38
CA ASP A 117 -14.45 1.13 2.95
C ASP A 117 -14.92 -0.10 2.10
#